data_b7c48d2983bb8cb8e37044341b09cf01
#
_entry.id   b7c48d2983bb8cb8e37044341b09cf01
#
_cell.length_a   1.000
_cell.length_b   1.000
_cell.length_c   1.000
_cell.angle_alpha   90.00
_cell.angle_beta   90.00
_cell.angle_gamma   90.00
#
_symmetry.space_group_name_H-M   'P 1'
#
loop_
_entity.id
_entity.type
_entity.pdbx_description
1 polymer ?
#
loop_
_entity_poly.entity_id
_entity_poly.type
_entity_poly.pdbx_seq_one_letter_code
_entity_poly.pdbx_strand_id
1 'polypeptide(L)'
;TYCMMNSVETAAMFDDIEKSLGRSMEFSDMELMTWAMYQSGQRVLAKDYSKLLDSWDQFAATMARFHENYDLILTAATNQPAPFHGQFDLDETLQKQLRHMGEFSVSEQQDLIWKMFEDSMAWTPFTHQPNLTGQPSLAIPTHLTKEGLPLGVQLTAAKGREDLLLAVAELFEKEKQFKGPVYH
;
A
#
# COMPACT_ATOMS: atom_id res chain seq x y z
N THR A 1 -4.06 8.56 -6.97
CA THR A 1 -3.33 9.32 -5.93
C THR A 1 -2.26 8.46 -5.24
N TYR A 2 -2.58 7.29 -4.67
CA TYR A 2 -1.62 6.41 -3.97
C TYR A 2 -0.46 5.97 -4.89
N CYS A 3 -0.78 5.48 -6.09
CA CYS A 3 0.24 5.05 -7.06
C CYS A 3 1.15 6.19 -7.51
N MET A 4 0.61 7.40 -7.70
CA MET A 4 1.41 8.58 -8.05
C MET A 4 2.40 8.94 -6.95
N MET A 5 1.99 8.92 -5.67
CA MET A 5 2.89 9.15 -4.55
C MET A 5 4.03 8.12 -4.56
N ASN A 6 3.70 6.83 -4.64
CA ASN A 6 4.72 5.78 -4.66
C ASN A 6 5.69 5.96 -5.84
N SER A 7 5.21 6.37 -7.02
CA SER A 7 6.08 6.62 -8.17
C SER A 7 7.04 7.78 -7.91
N VAL A 8 6.55 8.90 -7.35
CA VAL A 8 7.39 10.09 -7.07
C VAL A 8 8.42 9.77 -5.98
N GLU A 9 8.01 9.13 -4.89
CA GLU A 9 8.92 8.75 -3.80
C GLU A 9 9.97 7.72 -4.27
N THR A 10 9.57 6.78 -5.14
CA THR A 10 10.51 5.85 -5.77
C THR A 10 11.53 6.59 -6.63
N ALA A 11 11.11 7.54 -7.45
CA ALA A 11 12.03 8.34 -8.26
C ALA A 11 12.99 9.15 -7.39
N ALA A 12 12.50 9.82 -6.34
CA ALA A 12 13.32 10.59 -5.42
C ALA A 12 14.35 9.72 -4.68
N MET A 13 13.97 8.51 -4.26
CA MET A 13 14.88 7.55 -3.64
C MET A 13 16.02 7.16 -4.61
N PHE A 14 15.69 6.90 -5.87
CA PHE A 14 16.70 6.51 -6.86
C PHE A 14 17.59 7.66 -7.28
N ASP A 15 17.15 8.91 -7.24
CA ASP A 15 18.02 10.08 -7.44
C ASP A 15 19.22 10.10 -6.47
N ASP A 16 18.99 9.71 -5.21
CA ASP A 16 20.07 9.65 -4.22
C ASP A 16 21.00 8.43 -4.45
N ILE A 17 20.44 7.33 -4.93
CA ILE A 17 21.23 6.16 -5.33
C ILE A 17 22.09 6.48 -6.55
N GLU A 18 21.56 7.15 -7.57
CA GLU A 18 22.30 7.60 -8.76
C GLU A 18 23.49 8.50 -8.41
N LYS A 19 23.28 9.45 -7.50
CA LYS A 19 24.36 10.32 -6.98
C LYS A 19 25.47 9.50 -6.32
N SER A 20 25.09 8.48 -5.54
CA SER A 20 26.04 7.60 -4.87
C SER A 20 26.81 6.70 -5.84
N LEU A 21 26.16 6.23 -6.90
CA LEU A 21 26.75 5.36 -7.93
C LEU A 21 27.53 6.15 -8.98
N GLY A 22 27.27 7.46 -9.14
CA GLY A 22 27.86 8.30 -10.17
C GLY A 22 27.35 7.97 -11.58
N ARG A 23 26.19 7.31 -11.71
CA ARG A 23 25.54 6.98 -12.98
C ARG A 23 24.02 6.90 -12.82
N SER A 24 23.31 7.03 -13.94
CA SER A 24 21.87 6.81 -13.97
C SER A 24 21.50 5.33 -13.79
N MET A 25 20.30 5.10 -13.27
CA MET A 25 19.72 3.77 -13.14
C MET A 25 19.32 3.21 -14.50
N GLU A 26 19.53 1.91 -14.65
CA GLU A 26 19.13 1.15 -15.83
C GLU A 26 18.10 0.08 -15.45
N PHE A 27 17.35 -0.44 -16.42
CA PHE A 27 16.35 -1.48 -16.19
C PHE A 27 16.92 -2.72 -15.47
N SER A 28 18.20 -3.04 -15.74
CA SER A 28 18.89 -4.18 -15.11
C SER A 28 19.20 -4.01 -13.62
N ASP A 29 19.06 -2.79 -13.08
CA ASP A 29 19.38 -2.47 -11.68
C ASP A 29 18.21 -2.77 -10.73
N MET A 30 17.00 -3.02 -11.26
CA MET A 30 15.79 -3.17 -10.46
C MET A 30 14.76 -4.08 -11.11
N GLU A 31 13.78 -4.50 -10.33
CA GLU A 31 12.64 -5.27 -10.84
C GLU A 31 11.70 -4.41 -11.69
N LEU A 32 10.92 -5.07 -12.56
CA LEU A 32 10.03 -4.44 -13.52
C LEU A 32 9.06 -3.43 -12.89
N MET A 33 8.44 -3.80 -11.77
CA MET A 33 7.47 -2.93 -11.10
C MET A 33 8.15 -1.67 -10.53
N THR A 34 9.31 -1.82 -9.95
CA THR A 34 10.12 -0.71 -9.43
C THR A 34 10.59 0.20 -10.56
N TRP A 35 11.06 -0.39 -11.69
CA TRP A 35 11.41 0.36 -12.89
C TRP A 35 10.26 1.22 -13.42
N ALA A 36 9.06 0.64 -13.50
CA ALA A 36 7.88 1.36 -13.99
C ALA A 36 7.54 2.54 -13.08
N MET A 37 7.57 2.36 -11.75
CA MET A 37 7.35 3.46 -10.79
C MET A 37 8.43 4.53 -10.90
N TYR A 38 9.71 4.15 -10.96
CA TYR A 38 10.82 5.07 -11.14
C TYR A 38 10.66 5.93 -12.40
N GLN A 39 10.38 5.31 -13.55
CA GLN A 39 10.17 6.01 -14.83
C GLN A 39 8.97 6.96 -14.78
N SER A 40 7.86 6.52 -14.17
CA SER A 40 6.65 7.34 -14.04
C SER A 40 6.87 8.52 -13.08
N GLY A 41 7.53 8.29 -11.96
CA GLY A 41 7.76 9.30 -10.94
C GLY A 41 8.60 10.48 -11.44
N GLN A 42 9.60 10.22 -12.27
CA GLN A 42 10.44 11.26 -12.89
C GLN A 42 9.66 12.26 -13.77
N ARG A 43 8.47 11.90 -14.22
CA ARG A 43 7.66 12.71 -15.14
C ARG A 43 6.46 13.39 -14.48
N VAL A 44 6.20 13.13 -13.21
CA VAL A 44 5.14 13.80 -12.45
C VAL A 44 5.52 15.26 -12.22
N LEU A 45 4.61 16.18 -12.55
CA LEU A 45 4.86 17.61 -12.37
C LEU A 45 4.70 17.99 -10.90
N ALA A 46 5.54 18.93 -10.44
CA ALA A 46 5.48 19.44 -9.06
C ALA A 46 4.08 19.96 -8.66
N LYS A 47 3.33 20.58 -9.58
CA LYS A 47 1.95 21.03 -9.34
C LYS A 47 0.98 19.87 -9.08
N ASP A 48 1.18 18.71 -9.73
CA ASP A 48 0.30 17.55 -9.58
C ASP A 48 0.63 16.81 -8.28
N TYR A 49 1.91 16.77 -7.90
CA TYR A 49 2.33 16.30 -6.58
C TYR A 49 1.79 17.18 -5.44
N SER A 50 1.83 18.51 -5.57
CA SER A 50 1.23 19.44 -4.59
C SER A 50 -0.27 19.19 -4.41
N LYS A 51 -1.02 19.03 -5.49
CA LYS A 51 -2.45 18.70 -5.43
C LYS A 51 -2.73 17.33 -4.79
N LEU A 52 -1.80 16.39 -5.00
CA LEU A 52 -1.87 15.09 -4.37
C LEU A 52 -1.81 15.21 -2.84
N LEU A 53 -0.86 16.00 -2.31
CA LEU A 53 -0.74 16.25 -0.87
C LEU A 53 -2.00 16.93 -0.30
N ASP A 54 -2.55 17.94 -0.99
CA ASP A 54 -3.82 18.57 -0.61
C ASP A 54 -4.96 17.55 -0.53
N SER A 55 -5.01 16.59 -1.46
CA SER A 55 -6.02 15.53 -1.46
C SER A 55 -5.86 14.58 -0.25
N TRP A 56 -4.63 14.27 0.14
CA TRP A 56 -4.36 13.44 1.31
C TRP A 56 -4.77 14.14 2.61
N ASP A 57 -4.51 15.43 2.73
CA ASP A 57 -4.98 16.24 3.85
C ASP A 57 -6.51 16.25 3.96
N GLN A 58 -7.21 16.32 2.83
CA GLN A 58 -8.67 16.22 2.79
C GLN A 58 -9.18 14.85 3.24
N PHE A 59 -8.51 13.75 2.84
CA PHE A 59 -8.84 12.41 3.33
C PHE A 59 -8.59 12.30 4.83
N ALA A 60 -7.46 12.80 5.33
CA ALA A 60 -7.14 12.82 6.74
C ALA A 60 -8.18 13.61 7.55
N ALA A 61 -8.59 14.79 7.08
CA ALA A 61 -9.63 15.60 7.70
C ALA A 61 -11.00 14.89 7.70
N THR A 62 -11.31 14.13 6.66
CA THR A 62 -12.55 13.35 6.59
C THR A 62 -12.55 12.24 7.63
N MET A 63 -11.43 11.54 7.79
CA MET A 63 -11.28 10.50 8.82
C MET A 63 -11.26 11.08 10.23
N ALA A 64 -10.69 12.25 10.44
CA ALA A 64 -10.75 12.94 11.73
C ALA A 64 -12.22 13.22 12.15
N ARG A 65 -13.05 13.72 11.24
CA ARG A 65 -14.48 13.91 11.50
C ARG A 65 -15.25 12.61 11.77
N PHE A 66 -14.89 11.53 11.09
CA PHE A 66 -15.46 10.22 11.35
C PHE A 66 -15.19 9.78 12.80
N HIS A 67 -13.98 9.97 13.29
CA HIS A 67 -13.57 9.61 14.64
C HIS A 67 -14.09 10.53 15.75
N GLU A 68 -14.82 11.59 15.42
CA GLU A 68 -15.60 12.35 16.42
C GLU A 68 -16.76 11.52 16.99
N ASN A 69 -17.22 10.50 16.24
CA ASN A 69 -18.36 9.68 16.62
C ASN A 69 -18.02 8.18 16.77
N TYR A 70 -16.87 7.74 16.29
CA TYR A 70 -16.48 6.34 16.29
C TYR A 70 -15.01 6.19 16.75
N ASP A 71 -14.79 5.36 17.75
CA ASP A 71 -13.46 5.16 18.32
C ASP A 71 -12.53 4.40 17.37
N LEU A 72 -13.06 3.39 16.69
CA LEU A 72 -12.31 2.46 15.85
C LEU A 72 -13.04 2.13 14.55
N ILE A 73 -12.26 1.79 13.54
CA ILE A 73 -12.73 1.10 12.34
C ILE A 73 -12.22 -0.34 12.41
N LEU A 74 -13.12 -1.31 12.26
CA LEU A 74 -12.79 -2.72 12.12
C LEU A 74 -13.02 -3.14 10.67
N THR A 75 -12.00 -3.69 10.04
CA THR A 75 -12.05 -4.25 8.68
C THR A 75 -11.38 -5.62 8.62
N ALA A 76 -11.50 -6.31 7.51
CA ALA A 76 -10.61 -7.42 7.22
C ALA A 76 -9.19 -6.87 6.98
N ALA A 77 -8.16 -7.59 7.40
CA ALA A 77 -6.77 -7.24 7.06
C ALA A 77 -6.50 -7.51 5.58
N THR A 78 -6.97 -8.64 5.08
CA THR A 78 -6.91 -9.03 3.66
C THR A 78 -8.26 -9.57 3.21
N ASN A 79 -8.55 -9.49 1.92
CA ASN A 79 -9.81 -10.00 1.35
C ASN A 79 -9.94 -11.52 1.46
N GLN A 80 -8.81 -12.22 1.38
CA GLN A 80 -8.69 -13.68 1.47
C GLN A 80 -7.41 -14.05 2.23
N PRO A 81 -7.21 -15.33 2.58
CA PRO A 81 -5.92 -15.83 3.10
C PRO A 81 -4.77 -15.60 2.12
N ALA A 82 -3.53 -15.98 2.49
CA ALA A 82 -2.36 -15.79 1.64
C ALA A 82 -2.61 -16.23 0.19
N PRO A 83 -2.24 -15.40 -0.81
CA PRO A 83 -2.41 -15.74 -2.22
C PRO A 83 -1.44 -16.86 -2.63
N PHE A 84 -1.75 -17.56 -3.72
CA PHE A 84 -0.82 -18.49 -4.33
C PHE A 84 0.36 -17.75 -4.97
N HIS A 85 1.52 -18.40 -5.02
CA HIS A 85 2.65 -17.89 -5.80
C HIS A 85 2.22 -17.68 -7.27
N GLY A 86 2.57 -16.53 -7.82
CA GLY A 86 2.21 -16.17 -9.20
C GLY A 86 0.77 -15.66 -9.39
N GLN A 87 -0.03 -15.59 -8.34
CA GLN A 87 -1.44 -15.16 -8.48
C GLN A 87 -1.59 -13.74 -9.03
N PHE A 88 -0.63 -12.87 -8.78
CA PHE A 88 -0.60 -11.48 -9.25
C PHE A 88 0.47 -11.24 -10.33
N ASP A 89 0.91 -12.32 -10.99
CA ASP A 89 1.86 -12.18 -12.10
C ASP A 89 1.20 -11.39 -13.23
N LEU A 90 1.93 -10.40 -13.72
CA LEU A 90 1.46 -9.53 -14.79
C LEU A 90 1.48 -10.27 -16.12
N ASP A 91 0.48 -10.05 -16.97
CA ASP A 91 0.47 -10.59 -18.31
C ASP A 91 1.62 -10.01 -19.18
N GLU A 92 1.99 -10.72 -20.25
CA GLU A 92 3.12 -10.35 -21.11
C GLU A 92 2.95 -8.97 -21.76
N THR A 93 1.70 -8.58 -22.06
CA THR A 93 1.41 -7.29 -22.70
C THR A 93 1.71 -6.15 -21.73
N LEU A 94 1.21 -6.26 -20.50
CA LEU A 94 1.44 -5.26 -19.47
C LEU A 94 2.94 -5.22 -19.09
N GLN A 95 3.59 -6.37 -18.95
CA GLN A 95 5.04 -6.41 -18.70
C GLN A 95 5.83 -5.67 -19.79
N LYS A 96 5.46 -5.86 -21.07
CA LYS A 96 6.10 -5.16 -22.20
C LYS A 96 5.86 -3.65 -22.12
N GLN A 97 4.66 -3.20 -21.81
CA GLN A 97 4.35 -1.78 -21.65
C GLN A 97 5.14 -1.14 -20.50
N LEU A 98 5.21 -1.82 -19.36
CA LEU A 98 5.96 -1.35 -18.19
C LEU A 98 7.49 -1.24 -18.45
N ARG A 99 8.05 -2.10 -19.30
CA ARG A 99 9.46 -1.98 -19.72
C ARG A 99 9.70 -0.71 -20.54
N HIS A 100 8.70 -0.24 -21.27
CA HIS A 100 8.80 0.86 -22.24
C HIS A 100 8.00 2.09 -21.80
N MET A 101 7.98 2.37 -20.48
CA MET A 101 7.22 3.49 -19.89
C MET A 101 7.47 4.83 -20.59
N GLY A 102 8.68 5.06 -21.10
CA GLY A 102 9.04 6.28 -21.80
C GLY A 102 8.23 6.58 -23.07
N GLU A 103 7.60 5.57 -23.68
CA GLU A 103 6.79 5.70 -24.89
C GLU A 103 5.36 6.25 -24.62
N PHE A 104 4.94 6.27 -23.34
CA PHE A 104 3.59 6.65 -22.92
C PHE A 104 3.58 8.08 -22.35
N SER A 105 2.43 8.76 -22.48
CA SER A 105 2.18 10.03 -21.79
C SER A 105 2.14 9.85 -20.28
N VAL A 106 2.26 10.95 -19.53
CA VAL A 106 2.22 10.91 -18.06
C VAL A 106 0.92 10.28 -17.54
N SER A 107 -0.22 10.57 -18.16
CA SER A 107 -1.52 9.98 -17.78
C SER A 107 -1.54 8.48 -18.02
N GLU A 108 -1.11 8.04 -19.21
CA GLU A 108 -1.06 6.61 -19.56
C GLU A 108 -0.10 5.85 -18.64
N GLN A 109 1.03 6.45 -18.25
CA GLN A 109 1.94 5.85 -17.28
C GLN A 109 1.25 5.61 -15.92
N GLN A 110 0.48 6.59 -15.44
CA GLN A 110 -0.27 6.43 -14.18
C GLN A 110 -1.36 5.35 -14.30
N ASP A 111 -2.02 5.22 -15.45
CA ASP A 111 -2.97 4.15 -15.72
C ASP A 111 -2.29 2.77 -15.75
N LEU A 112 -1.09 2.66 -16.31
CA LEU A 112 -0.30 1.43 -16.31
C LEU A 112 0.16 1.06 -14.89
N ILE A 113 0.59 2.03 -14.06
CA ILE A 113 0.92 1.80 -12.66
C ILE A 113 -0.31 1.33 -11.89
N TRP A 114 -1.48 1.92 -12.14
CA TRP A 114 -2.72 1.44 -11.52
C TRP A 114 -3.01 -0.01 -11.88
N LYS A 115 -2.99 -0.36 -13.17
CA LYS A 115 -3.21 -1.74 -13.65
C LYS A 115 -2.23 -2.73 -13.05
N MET A 116 -0.97 -2.33 -12.89
CA MET A 116 0.07 -3.16 -12.30
C MET A 116 -0.25 -3.57 -10.84
N PHE A 117 -0.95 -2.71 -10.09
CA PHE A 117 -1.29 -2.94 -8.69
C PHE A 117 -2.75 -3.34 -8.44
N GLU A 118 -3.63 -3.28 -9.44
CA GLU A 118 -5.08 -3.38 -9.28
C GLU A 118 -5.49 -4.64 -8.51
N ASP A 119 -5.01 -5.80 -8.91
CA ASP A 119 -5.35 -7.08 -8.29
C ASP A 119 -4.81 -7.19 -6.85
N SER A 120 -3.57 -6.77 -6.62
CA SER A 120 -2.97 -6.80 -5.28
C SER A 120 -3.61 -5.79 -4.33
N MET A 121 -4.03 -4.63 -4.83
CA MET A 121 -4.79 -3.65 -4.05
C MET A 121 -6.21 -4.15 -3.73
N ALA A 122 -6.86 -4.86 -4.65
CA ALA A 122 -8.15 -5.52 -4.39
C ALA A 122 -8.04 -6.63 -3.33
N TRP A 123 -6.87 -7.25 -3.18
CA TRP A 123 -6.60 -8.23 -2.13
C TRP A 123 -6.48 -7.61 -0.74
N THR A 124 -5.97 -6.38 -0.64
CA THR A 124 -5.78 -5.62 0.60
C THR A 124 -6.55 -4.29 0.60
N PRO A 125 -7.89 -4.31 0.44
CA PRO A 125 -8.68 -3.12 0.07
C PRO A 125 -8.69 -2.02 1.14
N PHE A 126 -8.42 -2.36 2.40
CA PHE A 126 -8.50 -1.41 3.52
C PHE A 126 -7.14 -0.94 4.06
N THR A 127 -6.04 -1.58 3.67
CA THR A 127 -4.72 -1.27 4.23
C THR A 127 -4.11 0.04 3.71
N HIS A 128 -4.58 0.53 2.57
CA HIS A 128 -4.09 1.76 1.96
C HIS A 128 -4.62 3.02 2.68
N GLN A 129 -5.85 2.96 3.24
CA GLN A 129 -6.48 4.10 3.89
C GLN A 129 -5.63 4.70 5.03
N PRO A 130 -5.15 3.94 6.02
CA PRO A 130 -4.33 4.50 7.09
C PRO A 130 -3.00 5.06 6.57
N ASN A 131 -2.41 4.48 5.53
CA ASN A 131 -1.20 5.04 4.90
C ASN A 131 -1.45 6.41 4.26
N LEU A 132 -2.63 6.60 3.65
CA LEU A 132 -3.02 7.88 3.05
C LEU A 132 -3.36 8.94 4.08
N THR A 133 -4.00 8.54 5.18
CA THR A 133 -4.54 9.46 6.18
C THR A 133 -3.61 9.67 7.37
N GLY A 134 -2.55 8.86 7.50
CA GLY A 134 -1.62 8.88 8.63
C GLY A 134 -2.25 8.39 9.94
N GLN A 135 -3.26 7.53 9.86
CA GLN A 135 -3.89 6.91 11.01
C GLN A 135 -3.08 5.71 11.50
N PRO A 136 -3.01 5.45 12.79
CA PRO A 136 -2.46 4.19 13.30
C PRO A 136 -3.40 3.04 12.99
N SER A 137 -2.81 1.89 12.62
CA SER A 137 -3.55 0.64 12.39
C SER A 137 -2.82 -0.54 12.99
N LEU A 138 -3.60 -1.54 13.39
CA LEU A 138 -3.11 -2.77 13.99
C LEU A 138 -3.83 -3.96 13.35
N ALA A 139 -3.07 -4.93 12.86
CA ALA A 139 -3.59 -6.21 12.41
C ALA A 139 -3.56 -7.23 13.55
N ILE A 140 -4.70 -7.89 13.78
CA ILE A 140 -4.88 -8.89 14.84
C ILE A 140 -5.18 -10.25 14.20
N PRO A 141 -4.44 -11.33 14.54
CA PRO A 141 -4.64 -12.67 14.00
C PRO A 141 -5.83 -13.36 14.71
N THR A 142 -7.03 -13.21 14.16
CA THR A 142 -8.27 -13.67 14.81
C THR A 142 -8.82 -14.99 14.28
N HIS A 143 -8.32 -15.47 13.15
CA HIS A 143 -8.87 -16.66 12.51
C HIS A 143 -7.80 -17.49 11.78
N LEU A 144 -8.03 -18.81 11.74
CA LEU A 144 -7.34 -19.74 10.84
C LEU A 144 -8.37 -20.38 9.92
N THR A 145 -8.06 -20.51 8.64
CA THR A 145 -8.87 -21.27 7.70
C THR A 145 -8.84 -22.77 8.04
N LYS A 146 -9.65 -23.56 7.35
CA LYS A 146 -9.62 -25.02 7.51
C LYS A 146 -8.28 -25.63 7.14
N GLU A 147 -7.55 -24.97 6.26
CA GLU A 147 -6.21 -25.34 5.79
C GLU A 147 -5.10 -24.84 6.72
N GLY A 148 -5.43 -24.13 7.80
CA GLY A 148 -4.48 -23.60 8.78
C GLY A 148 -3.83 -22.26 8.37
N LEU A 149 -4.33 -21.58 7.33
CA LEU A 149 -3.81 -20.28 6.90
C LEU A 149 -4.38 -19.17 7.81
N PRO A 150 -3.55 -18.20 8.25
CA PRO A 150 -4.02 -17.10 9.08
C PRO A 150 -4.85 -16.11 8.25
N LEU A 151 -5.91 -15.59 8.89
CA LEU A 151 -6.73 -14.49 8.39
C LEU A 151 -7.06 -13.60 9.58
N GLY A 152 -6.67 -12.34 9.49
CA GLY A 152 -6.82 -11.39 10.56
C GLY A 152 -7.81 -10.28 10.27
N VAL A 153 -8.05 -9.47 11.30
CA VAL A 153 -8.77 -8.21 11.19
C VAL A 153 -7.82 -7.04 11.37
N GLN A 154 -8.14 -5.91 10.78
CA GLN A 154 -7.43 -4.65 10.96
C GLN A 154 -8.30 -3.71 11.81
N LEU A 155 -7.68 -3.12 12.82
CA LEU A 155 -8.24 -2.02 13.60
C LEU A 155 -7.52 -0.74 13.20
N THR A 156 -8.28 0.32 12.92
CA THR A 156 -7.74 1.65 12.62
C THR A 156 -8.36 2.66 13.59
N ALA A 157 -7.53 3.49 14.22
CA ALA A 157 -7.94 4.52 15.18
C ALA A 157 -7.68 5.94 14.64
N ALA A 158 -8.13 6.96 15.36
CA ALA A 158 -7.74 8.34 15.10
C ALA A 158 -6.22 8.54 15.24
N LYS A 159 -5.65 9.53 14.59
CA LYS A 159 -4.23 9.90 14.74
C LYS A 159 -3.88 10.10 16.21
N GLY A 160 -2.76 9.51 16.64
CA GLY A 160 -2.25 9.60 18.00
C GLY A 160 -2.99 8.71 19.00
N ARG A 161 -3.85 7.78 18.56
CA ARG A 161 -4.60 6.86 19.40
C ARG A 161 -4.09 5.41 19.32
N GLU A 162 -2.77 5.25 19.24
CA GLU A 162 -2.08 3.96 19.35
C GLU A 162 -2.39 3.27 20.69
N ASP A 163 -2.57 4.06 21.75
CA ASP A 163 -2.97 3.59 23.08
C ASP A 163 -4.25 2.75 23.04
N LEU A 164 -5.25 3.22 22.29
CA LEU A 164 -6.53 2.53 22.13
C LEU A 164 -6.37 1.21 21.38
N LEU A 165 -5.58 1.21 20.30
CA LEU A 165 -5.31 0.00 19.51
C LEU A 165 -4.62 -1.07 20.37
N LEU A 166 -3.63 -0.68 21.16
CA LEU A 166 -2.90 -1.60 22.05
C LEU A 166 -3.81 -2.13 23.16
N ALA A 167 -4.65 -1.28 23.75
CA ALA A 167 -5.60 -1.71 24.78
C ALA A 167 -6.62 -2.73 24.24
N VAL A 168 -7.11 -2.52 23.02
CA VAL A 168 -8.03 -3.49 22.38
C VAL A 168 -7.30 -4.79 22.02
N ALA A 169 -6.06 -4.71 21.53
CA ALA A 169 -5.24 -5.91 21.26
C ALA A 169 -5.00 -6.73 22.54
N GLU A 170 -4.67 -6.06 23.66
CA GLU A 170 -4.53 -6.72 24.98
C GLU A 170 -5.83 -7.43 25.42
N LEU A 171 -6.99 -6.82 25.15
CA LEU A 171 -8.28 -7.46 25.43
C LEU A 171 -8.48 -8.71 24.57
N PHE A 172 -8.18 -8.67 23.26
CA PHE A 172 -8.24 -9.84 22.38
C PHE A 172 -7.30 -10.96 22.86
N GLU A 173 -6.11 -10.62 23.33
CA GLU A 173 -5.15 -11.58 23.87
C GLU A 173 -5.67 -12.23 25.18
N LYS A 174 -6.14 -11.43 26.12
CA LYS A 174 -6.74 -11.89 27.38
C LYS A 174 -7.93 -12.83 27.15
N GLU A 175 -8.77 -12.52 26.19
CA GLU A 175 -9.92 -13.32 25.79
C GLU A 175 -9.55 -14.51 24.88
N LYS A 176 -8.25 -14.78 24.67
CA LYS A 176 -7.71 -15.88 23.84
C LYS A 176 -8.26 -15.89 22.40
N GLN A 177 -8.50 -14.70 21.86
CA GLN A 177 -9.00 -14.53 20.49
C GLN A 177 -7.88 -14.54 19.44
N PHE A 178 -6.60 -14.49 19.84
CA PHE A 178 -5.50 -14.66 18.91
C PHE A 178 -5.40 -16.09 18.43
N LYS A 179 -5.35 -16.26 17.10
CA LYS A 179 -5.20 -17.54 16.41
C LYS A 179 -3.93 -17.46 15.56
N GLY A 180 -2.94 -18.25 15.91
CA GLY A 180 -1.69 -18.36 15.17
C GLY A 180 -1.54 -19.75 14.56
N PRO A 181 -0.67 -19.90 13.54
CA PRO A 181 -0.30 -21.23 13.06
C PRO A 181 0.37 -22.02 14.19
N VAL A 182 -0.07 -23.27 14.35
CA VAL A 182 0.59 -24.20 15.29
C VAL A 182 1.80 -24.74 14.56
N TYR A 183 2.99 -24.29 14.95
CA TYR A 183 4.25 -24.90 14.49
C TYR A 183 4.47 -26.21 15.29
N HIS A 184 4.45 -27.32 14.61
CA HIS A 184 4.75 -28.66 15.15
C HIS A 184 6.24 -28.97 14.97
#